data_1af5106e2ee259386d18f4a680a9a071
#
_entry.id   1af5106e2ee259386d18f4a680a9a071
#
_cell.length_a   1.000
_cell.length_b   1.000
_cell.length_c   1.000
_cell.angle_alpha   90.00
_cell.angle_beta   90.00
_cell.angle_gamma   90.00
#
_symmetry.space_group_name_H-M   'P 1'
#
loop_
_entity.id
_entity.type
_entity.pdbx_description
1 polymer ?
#
loop_
_entity_poly.entity_id
_entity_poly.type
_entity_poly.pdbx_seq_one_letter_code
_entity_poly.pdbx_strand_id
1 'polypeptide(L)'
;MAAKHQPNAPKTKSPGSVANGGAVTQGQWGRAWEVDWFSLASVIFLLLFAPFIVYFFIMACDQYSCSLTAPVVDLATGHARLSDIWAKTPSVTKKAAQLYTLWVAFQVLLYVSLPDFCHKFLPGYVGGVQEGAVTPAGVVNKYEINGLQAWLITHALWFANAHFLSWFSPTIIFNGRPGIVAWTLINLSFAAKQQELHGHVTNSMVLVNVLQAIYVLDFFWNEAWYLKTIDICHDHFGWYLGWGDCVWLPYLYTLQGLYLVYHPVQLSMPHAVGVLLLGLSGYYVFRVANHQKDLFRRTGGRCLIWGRKPKAIECAYTSADGRKHHSQLLVSGFWGVARHLNYTGDLMGSLAYCLACGGGHLLPYFYIVYMTILLTHRCLRDEHRCASKYGSDWERYTAAVPYRLLPGIF
;
A
#
# COMPACT_ATOMS: atom_id res chain seq x y z
N MET A 1 44.86 -41.55 24.77
CA MET A 1 44.65 -42.48 23.65
C MET A 1 43.62 -41.89 22.67
N ALA A 2 44.11 -41.59 21.50
CA ALA A 2 43.45 -41.46 20.19
C ALA A 2 42.09 -40.73 20.06
N ALA A 3 42.18 -39.46 19.70
CA ALA A 3 41.11 -38.71 19.07
C ALA A 3 40.94 -39.19 17.60
N LYS A 4 39.74 -39.60 17.21
CA LYS A 4 39.39 -39.93 15.81
C LYS A 4 39.05 -38.66 15.04
N HIS A 5 39.87 -38.38 14.05
CA HIS A 5 39.56 -37.42 12.97
C HIS A 5 38.32 -37.87 12.18
N GLN A 6 37.33 -36.95 12.05
CA GLN A 6 36.32 -37.06 11.00
C GLN A 6 36.77 -36.23 9.79
N PRO A 7 36.59 -36.74 8.56
CA PRO A 7 36.99 -36.03 7.35
C PRO A 7 36.00 -34.90 6.97
N ASN A 8 36.56 -33.77 6.56
CA ASN A 8 35.85 -32.63 6.01
C ASN A 8 35.02 -33.03 4.77
N ALA A 9 33.71 -32.72 4.81
CA ALA A 9 32.85 -32.78 3.63
C ALA A 9 33.17 -31.61 2.66
N PRO A 10 33.13 -31.82 1.35
CA PRO A 10 33.47 -30.81 0.37
C PRO A 10 32.44 -29.67 0.38
N LYS A 11 32.93 -28.42 0.42
CA LYS A 11 32.15 -27.19 0.24
C LYS A 11 31.62 -27.13 -1.18
N THR A 12 30.35 -27.42 -1.39
CA THR A 12 29.64 -27.14 -2.64
C THR A 12 29.46 -25.62 -2.77
N LYS A 13 30.06 -25.03 -3.80
CA LYS A 13 29.85 -23.65 -4.21
C LYS A 13 28.37 -23.50 -4.64
N SER A 14 27.63 -22.59 -3.99
CA SER A 14 26.32 -22.16 -4.46
C SER A 14 26.48 -21.29 -5.73
N PRO A 15 25.66 -21.49 -6.78
CA PRO A 15 25.71 -20.65 -7.97
C PRO A 15 24.96 -19.34 -7.72
N GLY A 16 25.58 -18.23 -8.11
CA GLY A 16 24.89 -16.96 -8.36
C GLY A 16 24.94 -15.93 -7.23
N SER A 17 26.12 -15.34 -6.99
CA SER A 17 26.20 -14.05 -6.34
C SER A 17 25.74 -12.97 -7.33
N VAL A 18 24.57 -12.41 -7.12
CA VAL A 18 24.23 -11.09 -7.65
C VAL A 18 25.13 -10.09 -6.92
N ALA A 19 25.94 -9.36 -7.65
CA ALA A 19 26.85 -8.36 -7.11
C ALA A 19 26.09 -7.29 -6.33
N ASN A 20 26.48 -7.11 -5.08
CA ASN A 20 26.21 -6.13 -4.04
C ASN A 20 25.43 -6.70 -2.86
N GLY A 21 26.16 -6.96 -1.77
CA GLY A 21 25.61 -7.32 -0.47
C GLY A 21 26.19 -8.61 0.08
N GLY A 22 26.49 -8.61 1.34
CA GLY A 22 27.09 -9.72 2.08
C GLY A 22 26.35 -11.05 1.90
N ALA A 23 27.04 -12.15 2.17
CA ALA A 23 26.52 -13.50 2.06
C ALA A 23 25.21 -13.64 2.86
N VAL A 24 24.11 -13.93 2.18
CA VAL A 24 22.81 -14.19 2.80
C VAL A 24 22.92 -15.47 3.60
N THR A 25 22.81 -15.39 4.93
CA THR A 25 22.80 -16.57 5.81
C THR A 25 21.41 -17.23 5.77
N GLN A 26 21.39 -18.54 5.95
CA GLN A 26 20.16 -19.32 6.03
C GLN A 26 19.25 -18.75 7.14
N GLY A 27 17.98 -18.49 6.84
CA GLY A 27 17.02 -17.88 7.76
C GLY A 27 16.91 -16.35 7.69
N GLN A 28 17.75 -15.67 6.92
CA GLN A 28 17.65 -14.20 6.74
C GLN A 28 16.66 -13.77 5.65
N TRP A 29 16.38 -14.63 4.67
CA TRP A 29 15.39 -14.43 3.60
C TRP A 29 15.51 -13.09 2.89
N GLY A 30 16.73 -12.72 2.47
CA GLY A 30 17.00 -11.48 1.74
C GLY A 30 17.13 -10.23 2.59
N ARG A 31 17.18 -10.34 3.92
CA ARG A 31 17.54 -9.20 4.79
C ARG A 31 19.02 -8.89 4.64
N ALA A 32 19.34 -7.62 4.39
CA ALA A 32 20.70 -7.09 4.48
C ALA A 32 20.95 -6.56 5.89
N TRP A 33 22.08 -6.93 6.48
CA TRP A 33 22.52 -6.44 7.79
C TRP A 33 23.62 -5.39 7.66
N GLU A 34 24.25 -5.31 6.48
CA GLU A 34 25.25 -4.31 6.17
C GLU A 34 24.60 -3.18 5.39
N VAL A 35 24.86 -1.95 5.80
CA VAL A 35 24.38 -0.74 5.14
C VAL A 35 25.40 -0.32 4.09
N ASP A 36 25.03 -0.38 2.82
CA ASP A 36 25.85 0.21 1.75
C ASP A 36 25.57 1.72 1.58
N TRP A 37 26.56 2.44 1.04
CA TRP A 37 26.47 3.90 0.87
C TRP A 37 25.33 4.35 -0.06
N PHE A 38 24.98 3.54 -1.06
CA PHE A 38 23.87 3.86 -1.97
C PHE A 38 22.53 3.78 -1.24
N SER A 39 22.32 2.74 -0.44
CA SER A 39 21.12 2.60 0.39
C SER A 39 21.00 3.74 1.39
N LEU A 40 22.11 4.12 2.05
CA LEU A 40 22.12 5.25 2.98
C LEU A 40 21.77 6.57 2.28
N ALA A 41 22.40 6.86 1.15
CA ALA A 41 22.10 8.05 0.36
C ALA A 41 20.65 8.09 -0.12
N SER A 42 20.11 6.94 -0.56
CA SER A 42 18.71 6.81 -0.98
C SER A 42 17.73 7.08 0.16
N VAL A 43 18.02 6.57 1.37
CA VAL A 43 17.22 6.84 2.57
C VAL A 43 17.25 8.33 2.92
N ILE A 44 18.43 8.96 2.95
CA ILE A 44 18.57 10.41 3.22
C ILE A 44 17.81 11.22 2.18
N PHE A 45 17.92 10.86 0.89
CA PHE A 45 17.16 11.51 -0.16
C PHE A 45 15.65 11.41 0.08
N LEU A 46 15.13 10.22 0.40
CA LEU A 46 13.71 10.02 0.67
C LEU A 46 13.24 10.80 1.90
N LEU A 47 14.07 10.88 2.96
CA LEU A 47 13.74 11.65 4.17
C LEU A 47 13.56 13.15 3.88
N LEU A 48 14.30 13.69 2.93
CA LEU A 48 14.24 15.10 2.54
C LEU A 48 13.19 15.34 1.45
N PHE A 49 13.16 14.47 0.44
CA PHE A 49 12.34 14.65 -0.76
C PHE A 49 10.85 14.41 -0.51
N ALA A 50 10.48 13.39 0.26
CA ALA A 50 9.08 13.08 0.47
C ALA A 50 8.31 14.20 1.23
N PRO A 51 8.81 14.79 2.33
CA PRO A 51 8.18 15.96 2.93
C PRO A 51 8.13 17.16 1.98
N PHE A 52 9.21 17.40 1.21
CA PHE A 52 9.23 18.48 0.24
C PHE A 52 8.13 18.33 -0.82
N ILE A 53 7.91 17.13 -1.36
CA ILE A 53 6.84 16.86 -2.34
C ILE A 53 5.47 17.18 -1.76
N VAL A 54 5.19 16.79 -0.52
CA VAL A 54 3.90 17.10 0.13
C VAL A 54 3.68 18.60 0.22
N TYR A 55 4.65 19.34 0.74
CA TYR A 55 4.57 20.81 0.85
C TYR A 55 4.46 21.48 -0.51
N PHE A 56 5.24 21.01 -1.48
CA PHE A 56 5.22 21.56 -2.84
C PHE A 56 3.84 21.37 -3.52
N PHE A 57 3.22 20.21 -3.37
CA PHE A 57 1.91 19.96 -3.96
C PHE A 57 0.80 20.75 -3.27
N ILE A 58 0.85 20.90 -1.94
CA ILE A 58 -0.10 21.74 -1.21
C ILE A 58 0.01 23.18 -1.71
N MET A 59 1.23 23.72 -1.76
CA MET A 59 1.49 25.07 -2.24
C MET A 59 1.08 25.26 -3.71
N ALA A 60 1.36 24.27 -4.57
CA ALA A 60 0.96 24.30 -5.97
C ALA A 60 -0.57 24.35 -6.13
N CYS A 61 -1.32 23.59 -5.33
CA CYS A 61 -2.79 23.66 -5.36
C CYS A 61 -3.33 24.97 -4.79
N ASP A 62 -2.78 25.44 -3.67
CA ASP A 62 -3.26 26.62 -2.99
C ASP A 62 -2.94 27.94 -3.75
N GLN A 63 -1.74 28.03 -4.35
CA GLN A 63 -1.22 29.27 -4.93
C GLN A 63 -1.13 29.29 -6.46
N TYR A 64 -1.10 28.12 -7.10
CA TYR A 64 -0.86 27.96 -8.54
C TYR A 64 -1.90 27.08 -9.22
N SER A 65 -3.11 27.00 -8.66
CA SER A 65 -4.21 26.23 -9.23
C SER A 65 -3.80 24.79 -9.61
N CYS A 66 -3.10 24.10 -8.71
CA CYS A 66 -2.58 22.73 -8.90
C CYS A 66 -1.59 22.55 -10.08
N SER A 67 -1.03 23.62 -10.63
CA SER A 67 0.02 23.54 -11.65
C SER A 67 1.37 23.21 -11.02
N LEU A 68 1.99 22.09 -11.41
CA LEU A 68 3.34 21.71 -10.96
C LEU A 68 4.43 22.49 -11.68
N THR A 69 4.14 23.04 -12.85
CA THR A 69 5.13 23.74 -13.70
C THR A 69 5.16 25.23 -13.43
N ALA A 70 4.04 25.86 -13.09
CA ALA A 70 3.97 27.30 -12.90
C ALA A 70 4.95 27.83 -11.83
N PRO A 71 5.06 27.26 -10.61
CA PRO A 71 6.05 27.73 -9.64
C PRO A 71 7.49 27.55 -10.11
N VAL A 72 7.77 26.54 -10.92
CA VAL A 72 9.11 26.31 -11.49
C VAL A 72 9.43 27.32 -12.58
N VAL A 73 8.45 27.66 -13.43
CA VAL A 73 8.58 28.70 -14.47
C VAL A 73 8.79 30.05 -13.82
N ASP A 74 8.02 30.42 -12.80
CA ASP A 74 8.17 31.69 -12.08
C ASP A 74 9.55 31.85 -11.46
N LEU A 75 10.10 30.77 -10.88
CA LEU A 75 11.48 30.76 -10.39
C LEU A 75 12.50 30.92 -11.51
N ALA A 76 12.34 30.18 -12.61
CA ALA A 76 13.28 30.20 -13.73
C ALA A 76 13.29 31.53 -14.49
N THR A 77 12.14 32.20 -14.57
CA THR A 77 11.97 33.52 -15.21
C THR A 77 12.25 34.71 -14.29
N GLY A 78 12.49 34.47 -13.00
CA GLY A 78 12.73 35.48 -12.02
C GLY A 78 11.48 36.27 -11.58
N HIS A 79 10.27 35.83 -11.93
CA HIS A 79 9.01 36.40 -11.48
C HIS A 79 8.74 36.13 -9.98
N ALA A 80 9.30 35.08 -9.43
CA ALA A 80 9.27 34.77 -7.99
C ALA A 80 10.66 34.38 -7.49
N ARG A 81 10.96 34.65 -6.22
CA ARG A 81 12.14 34.14 -5.51
C ARG A 81 11.77 32.91 -4.70
N LEU A 82 12.74 32.06 -4.40
CA LEU A 82 12.52 30.89 -3.56
C LEU A 82 11.95 31.27 -2.17
N SER A 83 12.37 32.43 -1.62
CA SER A 83 11.81 32.99 -0.38
C SER A 83 10.32 33.30 -0.47
N ASP A 84 9.86 33.77 -1.62
CA ASP A 84 8.46 34.16 -1.83
C ASP A 84 7.56 32.94 -1.96
N ILE A 85 8.07 31.89 -2.60
CA ILE A 85 7.40 30.59 -2.69
C ILE A 85 7.37 29.93 -1.30
N TRP A 86 8.49 29.97 -0.56
CA TRP A 86 8.55 29.40 0.79
C TRP A 86 7.63 30.11 1.77
N ALA A 87 7.51 31.44 1.69
CA ALA A 87 6.60 32.23 2.52
C ALA A 87 5.12 31.87 2.31
N LYS A 88 4.77 31.30 1.15
CA LYS A 88 3.42 30.84 0.82
C LYS A 88 3.12 29.40 1.27
N THR A 89 4.12 28.69 1.80
CA THR A 89 3.88 27.32 2.31
C THR A 89 3.04 27.36 3.58
N PRO A 90 2.13 26.39 3.78
CA PRO A 90 1.30 26.37 4.97
C PRO A 90 2.14 26.18 6.23
N SER A 91 1.87 27.02 7.25
CA SER A 91 2.54 26.93 8.54
C SER A 91 1.85 25.95 9.47
N VAL A 92 2.63 25.27 10.31
CA VAL A 92 2.08 24.41 11.37
C VAL A 92 1.42 25.28 12.44
N THR A 93 0.13 25.10 12.66
CA THR A 93 -0.60 25.79 13.74
C THR A 93 -0.72 24.91 14.97
N LYS A 94 -0.71 25.52 16.18
CA LYS A 94 -0.95 24.78 17.43
C LYS A 94 -2.26 24.02 17.40
N LYS A 95 -3.33 24.61 16.84
CA LYS A 95 -4.64 23.98 16.71
C LYS A 95 -4.58 22.74 15.82
N ALA A 96 -3.89 22.81 14.68
CA ALA A 96 -3.71 21.68 13.80
C ALA A 96 -2.95 20.53 14.50
N ALA A 97 -1.84 20.84 15.20
CA ALA A 97 -1.08 19.86 15.96
C ALA A 97 -1.91 19.20 17.07
N GLN A 98 -2.71 19.97 17.81
CA GLN A 98 -3.61 19.45 18.84
C GLN A 98 -4.68 18.52 18.27
N LEU A 99 -5.39 18.94 17.22
CA LEU A 99 -6.43 18.14 16.58
C LEU A 99 -5.87 16.82 16.04
N TYR A 100 -4.70 16.88 15.45
CA TYR A 100 -3.99 15.75 14.97
C TYR A 100 -3.60 14.77 16.09
N THR A 101 -3.04 15.25 17.19
CA THR A 101 -2.71 14.44 18.35
C THR A 101 -3.94 13.77 18.93
N LEU A 102 -5.06 14.51 19.05
CA LEU A 102 -6.34 13.98 19.52
C LEU A 102 -6.88 12.89 18.58
N TRP A 103 -6.77 13.07 17.28
CA TRP A 103 -7.17 12.04 16.32
C TRP A 103 -6.37 10.75 16.49
N VAL A 104 -5.05 10.85 16.60
CA VAL A 104 -4.19 9.69 16.81
C VAL A 104 -4.53 8.99 18.12
N ALA A 105 -4.66 9.76 19.20
CA ALA A 105 -5.04 9.22 20.52
C ALA A 105 -6.39 8.51 20.46
N PHE A 106 -7.37 9.09 19.74
CA PHE A 106 -8.68 8.47 19.54
C PHE A 106 -8.56 7.13 18.77
N GLN A 107 -7.79 7.06 17.71
CA GLN A 107 -7.60 5.82 16.96
C GLN A 107 -6.84 4.75 17.76
N VAL A 108 -5.84 5.15 18.56
CA VAL A 108 -5.15 4.25 19.49
C VAL A 108 -6.12 3.73 20.55
N LEU A 109 -6.97 4.59 21.11
CA LEU A 109 -8.00 4.19 22.07
C LEU A 109 -8.95 3.15 21.46
N LEU A 110 -9.45 3.38 20.25
CA LEU A 110 -10.30 2.41 19.55
C LEU A 110 -9.57 1.07 19.32
N TYR A 111 -8.29 1.11 19.00
CA TYR A 111 -7.51 -0.11 18.78
C TYR A 111 -7.34 -0.94 20.06
N VAL A 112 -6.99 -0.28 21.17
CA VAL A 112 -6.66 -0.96 22.42
C VAL A 112 -7.90 -1.40 23.20
N SER A 113 -8.98 -0.59 23.17
CA SER A 113 -10.15 -0.80 24.03
C SER A 113 -11.34 -1.45 23.32
N LEU A 114 -11.32 -1.51 21.99
CA LEU A 114 -12.45 -2.03 21.22
C LEU A 114 -12.14 -3.46 20.71
N PRO A 115 -12.64 -4.51 21.39
CA PRO A 115 -12.51 -5.87 20.87
C PRO A 115 -13.33 -6.02 19.59
N ASP A 116 -12.92 -6.90 18.69
CA ASP A 116 -13.68 -7.16 17.48
C ASP A 116 -15.03 -7.82 17.80
N PHE A 117 -16.12 -7.15 17.44
CA PHE A 117 -17.46 -7.70 17.49
C PHE A 117 -18.09 -7.91 16.10
N CYS A 118 -17.52 -7.32 15.05
CA CYS A 118 -18.07 -7.41 13.70
C CYS A 118 -18.12 -8.86 13.20
N HIS A 119 -17.17 -9.72 13.57
CA HIS A 119 -17.18 -11.13 13.18
C HIS A 119 -18.42 -11.89 13.64
N LYS A 120 -19.10 -11.42 14.70
CA LYS A 120 -20.34 -12.04 15.21
C LYS A 120 -21.56 -11.75 14.35
N PHE A 121 -21.53 -10.64 13.59
CA PHE A 121 -22.68 -10.14 12.84
C PHE A 121 -22.48 -10.16 11.33
N LEU A 122 -21.23 -10.25 10.85
CA LEU A 122 -20.88 -10.19 9.43
C LEU A 122 -20.38 -11.56 8.93
N PRO A 123 -21.21 -12.33 8.25
CA PRO A 123 -20.81 -13.64 7.70
C PRO A 123 -19.61 -13.49 6.76
N GLY A 124 -18.57 -14.31 6.96
CA GLY A 124 -17.37 -14.31 6.16
C GLY A 124 -16.29 -13.30 6.54
N TYR A 125 -16.59 -12.37 7.46
CA TYR A 125 -15.59 -11.48 8.03
C TYR A 125 -14.72 -12.24 9.06
N VAL A 126 -13.41 -12.00 9.01
CA VAL A 126 -12.44 -12.63 9.93
C VAL A 126 -11.85 -11.55 10.82
N GLY A 127 -12.35 -11.49 12.05
CA GLY A 127 -11.90 -10.55 13.08
C GLY A 127 -11.30 -11.25 14.30
N GLY A 128 -11.10 -10.48 15.38
CA GLY A 128 -10.49 -10.96 16.62
C GLY A 128 -9.00 -11.26 16.50
N VAL A 129 -8.46 -12.04 17.44
CA VAL A 129 -7.02 -12.36 17.45
C VAL A 129 -6.67 -13.32 16.32
N GLN A 130 -5.82 -12.89 15.40
CA GLN A 130 -5.33 -13.68 14.27
C GLN A 130 -3.82 -13.87 14.35
N GLU A 131 -3.34 -14.99 13.78
CA GLU A 131 -1.91 -15.29 13.68
C GLU A 131 -1.35 -14.83 12.35
N GLY A 132 -0.19 -14.17 12.39
CA GLY A 132 0.59 -13.79 11.22
C GLY A 132 1.31 -14.99 10.57
N ALA A 133 2.08 -14.72 9.54
CA ALA A 133 2.97 -15.72 8.97
C ALA A 133 4.24 -15.89 9.83
N VAL A 134 4.91 -17.03 9.64
CA VAL A 134 6.21 -17.29 10.27
C VAL A 134 7.22 -16.24 9.80
N THR A 135 7.83 -15.55 10.75
CA THR A 135 8.89 -14.56 10.48
C THR A 135 10.21 -15.25 10.14
N PRO A 136 11.22 -14.54 9.59
CA PRO A 136 12.55 -15.10 9.39
C PRO A 136 13.19 -15.67 10.68
N ALA A 137 12.84 -15.11 11.84
CA ALA A 137 13.30 -15.57 13.15
C ALA A 137 12.58 -16.85 13.65
N GLY A 138 11.54 -17.34 12.94
CA GLY A 138 10.76 -18.49 13.35
C GLY A 138 9.57 -18.17 14.27
N VAL A 139 9.33 -16.88 14.56
CA VAL A 139 8.25 -16.44 15.46
C VAL A 139 6.96 -16.21 14.67
N VAL A 140 5.82 -16.58 15.26
CA VAL A 140 4.48 -16.24 14.76
C VAL A 140 3.87 -15.19 15.69
N ASN A 141 3.65 -13.99 15.16
CA ASN A 141 3.05 -12.91 15.93
C ASN A 141 1.52 -13.02 15.90
N LYS A 142 0.86 -12.54 16.98
CA LYS A 142 -0.59 -12.46 17.09
C LYS A 142 -1.03 -11.01 17.06
N TYR A 143 -2.15 -10.75 16.37
CA TYR A 143 -2.68 -9.40 16.16
C TYR A 143 -4.19 -9.39 16.33
N GLU A 144 -4.73 -8.34 16.97
CA GLU A 144 -6.16 -8.06 17.02
C GLU A 144 -6.63 -7.40 15.73
N ILE A 145 -7.64 -8.00 15.08
CA ILE A 145 -8.24 -7.49 13.84
C ILE A 145 -9.56 -6.80 14.19
N ASN A 146 -9.53 -5.48 14.32
CA ASN A 146 -10.70 -4.66 14.68
C ASN A 146 -10.82 -3.35 13.88
N GLY A 147 -10.17 -3.26 12.71
CA GLY A 147 -10.16 -2.04 11.89
C GLY A 147 -11.51 -1.70 11.27
N LEU A 148 -12.31 -2.69 10.92
CA LEU A 148 -13.64 -2.47 10.34
C LEU A 148 -14.57 -1.76 11.31
N GLN A 149 -14.61 -2.15 12.58
CA GLN A 149 -15.45 -1.43 13.54
C GLN A 149 -14.87 -0.06 13.92
N ALA A 150 -13.55 0.12 13.93
CA ALA A 150 -12.96 1.45 14.10
C ALA A 150 -13.39 2.38 12.96
N TRP A 151 -13.41 1.89 11.71
CA TRP A 151 -13.93 2.61 10.57
C TRP A 151 -15.42 2.94 10.71
N LEU A 152 -16.26 1.95 11.04
CA LEU A 152 -17.72 2.12 11.22
C LEU A 152 -18.04 3.16 12.30
N ILE A 153 -17.40 3.06 13.47
CA ILE A 153 -17.63 3.99 14.59
C ILE A 153 -17.19 5.40 14.21
N THR A 154 -16.03 5.55 13.58
CA THR A 154 -15.53 6.86 13.18
C THR A 154 -16.46 7.53 12.17
N HIS A 155 -16.98 6.79 11.19
CA HIS A 155 -17.93 7.32 10.19
C HIS A 155 -19.30 7.59 10.79
N ALA A 156 -19.80 6.74 11.69
CA ALA A 156 -21.05 7.01 12.40
C ALA A 156 -20.97 8.29 13.23
N LEU A 157 -19.87 8.52 13.93
CA LEU A 157 -19.63 9.78 14.65
C LEU A 157 -19.50 10.97 13.70
N TRP A 158 -18.87 10.81 12.54
CA TRP A 158 -18.79 11.86 11.54
C TRP A 158 -20.16 12.22 10.98
N PHE A 159 -20.98 11.25 10.60
CA PHE A 159 -22.36 11.50 10.12
C PHE A 159 -23.26 12.12 11.20
N ALA A 160 -23.11 11.69 12.47
CA ALA A 160 -23.85 12.26 13.60
C ALA A 160 -23.48 13.72 13.86
N ASN A 161 -22.27 14.15 13.50
CA ASN A 161 -21.74 15.50 13.74
C ASN A 161 -21.44 16.26 12.44
N ALA A 162 -22.06 15.93 11.32
CA ALA A 162 -21.76 16.50 10.01
C ALA A 162 -21.83 18.03 9.96
N HIS A 163 -22.68 18.66 10.79
CA HIS A 163 -22.75 20.11 10.94
C HIS A 163 -21.56 20.71 11.73
N PHE A 164 -20.89 19.93 12.55
CA PHE A 164 -19.75 20.39 13.36
C PHE A 164 -18.42 20.30 12.61
N LEU A 165 -18.35 19.52 11.54
CA LEU A 165 -17.11 19.16 10.83
C LEU A 165 -16.81 19.99 9.57
N SER A 166 -17.66 20.93 9.20
CA SER A 166 -17.34 21.94 8.16
C SER A 166 -16.10 22.79 8.52
N TRP A 167 -15.64 22.73 9.76
CA TRP A 167 -14.46 23.41 10.30
C TRP A 167 -13.21 22.49 10.32
N PHE A 168 -13.33 21.23 9.97
CA PHE A 168 -12.22 20.30 9.93
C PHE A 168 -11.47 20.41 8.61
N SER A 169 -10.39 21.19 8.61
CA SER A 169 -9.44 21.19 7.51
C SER A 169 -8.82 19.78 7.37
N PRO A 170 -8.84 19.20 6.16
CA PRO A 170 -8.47 17.79 5.94
C PRO A 170 -6.97 17.48 6.05
N THR A 171 -6.17 18.39 6.59
CA THR A 171 -4.71 18.35 6.53
C THR A 171 -4.05 17.38 7.49
N ILE A 172 -4.80 16.56 8.22
CA ILE A 172 -4.17 15.79 9.29
C ILE A 172 -4.74 14.39 9.33
N ILE A 173 -3.93 13.32 9.04
CA ILE A 173 -4.21 12.02 9.62
C ILE A 173 -3.31 10.86 9.18
N PHE A 174 -3.07 9.94 10.08
CA PHE A 174 -2.18 8.79 10.09
C PHE A 174 -2.74 7.49 9.54
N ASN A 175 -1.85 6.58 9.23
CA ASN A 175 -2.03 5.34 8.52
C ASN A 175 -2.22 4.07 9.38
N GLY A 176 -2.41 3.03 8.62
CA GLY A 176 -2.87 1.78 9.09
C GLY A 176 -4.29 1.98 9.56
N ARG A 177 -4.50 2.20 10.84
CA ARG A 177 -5.83 2.52 11.34
C ARG A 177 -6.19 3.99 11.17
N PRO A 178 -5.37 4.98 11.62
CA PRO A 178 -5.74 6.38 11.44
C PRO A 178 -5.80 6.78 9.96
N GLY A 179 -4.81 6.42 9.15
CA GLY A 179 -4.71 6.88 7.78
C GLY A 179 -5.73 6.26 6.83
N ILE A 180 -5.91 4.95 6.85
CA ILE A 180 -6.90 4.28 5.99
C ILE A 180 -8.33 4.58 6.44
N VAL A 181 -8.59 4.68 7.76
CA VAL A 181 -9.89 5.16 8.26
C VAL A 181 -10.16 6.59 7.79
N ALA A 182 -9.16 7.45 7.84
CA ALA A 182 -9.28 8.82 7.41
C ALA A 182 -9.45 9.00 5.90
N TRP A 183 -8.93 8.10 5.08
CA TRP A 183 -8.96 8.22 3.63
C TRP A 183 -10.36 8.51 3.08
N THR A 184 -11.35 7.73 3.46
CA THR A 184 -12.74 7.96 3.05
C THR A 184 -13.34 9.23 3.66
N LEU A 185 -12.98 9.59 4.91
CA LEU A 185 -13.42 10.83 5.54
C LEU A 185 -12.84 12.07 4.84
N ILE A 186 -11.56 12.04 4.47
CA ILE A 186 -10.90 13.10 3.72
C ILE A 186 -11.58 13.28 2.37
N ASN A 187 -11.83 12.19 1.65
CA ASN A 187 -12.52 12.23 0.35
C ASN A 187 -13.95 12.79 0.46
N LEU A 188 -14.71 12.39 1.48
CA LEU A 188 -16.03 12.95 1.75
C LEU A 188 -15.95 14.44 2.10
N SER A 189 -14.92 14.85 2.85
CA SER A 189 -14.68 16.28 3.15
C SER A 189 -14.35 17.07 1.89
N PHE A 190 -13.60 16.49 0.95
CA PHE A 190 -13.34 17.12 -0.36
C PHE A 190 -14.61 17.21 -1.20
N ALA A 191 -15.48 16.20 -1.21
CA ALA A 191 -16.76 16.28 -1.89
C ALA A 191 -17.66 17.37 -1.28
N ALA A 192 -17.73 17.45 0.06
CA ALA A 192 -18.45 18.51 0.75
C ALA A 192 -17.88 19.91 0.43
N LYS A 193 -16.54 20.05 0.37
CA LYS A 193 -15.88 21.31 0.01
C LYS A 193 -16.12 21.67 -1.45
N GLN A 194 -16.15 20.72 -2.36
CA GLN A 194 -16.52 20.95 -3.76
C GLN A 194 -17.96 21.46 -3.85
N GLN A 195 -18.91 20.87 -3.12
CA GLN A 195 -20.29 21.32 -3.04
C GLN A 195 -20.39 22.76 -2.51
N GLU A 196 -19.62 23.09 -1.46
CA GLU A 196 -19.58 24.43 -0.87
C GLU A 196 -19.07 25.48 -1.86
N LEU A 197 -17.99 25.19 -2.59
CA LEU A 197 -17.34 26.14 -3.48
C LEU A 197 -18.05 26.31 -4.83
N HIS A 198 -18.62 25.23 -5.36
CA HIS A 198 -19.12 25.18 -6.74
C HIS A 198 -20.64 24.93 -6.83
N GLY A 199 -21.33 24.71 -5.70
CA GLY A 199 -22.76 24.46 -5.64
C GLY A 199 -23.19 23.05 -6.08
N HIS A 200 -22.27 22.21 -6.48
CA HIS A 200 -22.54 20.81 -6.90
C HIS A 200 -21.31 19.92 -6.72
N VAL A 201 -21.56 18.61 -6.65
CA VAL A 201 -20.53 17.57 -6.69
C VAL A 201 -20.46 16.97 -8.08
N THR A 202 -19.28 16.94 -8.69
CA THR A 202 -19.10 16.39 -10.05
C THR A 202 -19.10 14.87 -10.06
N ASN A 203 -19.43 14.27 -11.22
CA ASN A 203 -19.37 12.81 -11.39
C ASN A 203 -17.93 12.27 -11.20
N SER A 204 -16.90 13.04 -11.53
CA SER A 204 -15.49 12.72 -11.23
C SER A 204 -15.23 12.54 -9.74
N MET A 205 -15.68 13.48 -8.92
CA MET A 205 -15.56 13.42 -7.46
C MET A 205 -16.30 12.19 -6.90
N VAL A 206 -17.50 11.90 -7.42
CA VAL A 206 -18.26 10.70 -7.02
C VAL A 206 -17.51 9.44 -7.42
N LEU A 207 -16.96 9.34 -8.64
CA LEU A 207 -16.17 8.18 -9.09
C LEU A 207 -14.95 7.93 -8.21
N VAL A 208 -14.17 8.96 -7.91
CA VAL A 208 -12.99 8.84 -7.02
C VAL A 208 -13.41 8.36 -5.64
N ASN A 209 -14.45 8.99 -5.05
CA ASN A 209 -14.95 8.58 -3.73
C ASN A 209 -15.41 7.12 -3.72
N VAL A 210 -16.20 6.70 -4.70
CA VAL A 210 -16.73 5.32 -4.78
C VAL A 210 -15.62 4.31 -4.97
N LEU A 211 -14.73 4.51 -5.94
CA LEU A 211 -13.67 3.56 -6.25
C LEU A 211 -12.67 3.42 -5.10
N GLN A 212 -12.30 4.53 -4.46
CA GLN A 212 -11.39 4.49 -3.31
C GLN A 212 -12.07 3.96 -2.05
N ALA A 213 -13.38 4.21 -1.85
CA ALA A 213 -14.13 3.61 -0.76
C ALA A 213 -14.24 2.08 -0.88
N ILE A 214 -14.43 1.55 -2.10
CA ILE A 214 -14.39 0.10 -2.35
C ILE A 214 -13.05 -0.48 -1.90
N TYR A 215 -11.93 0.17 -2.24
CA TYR A 215 -10.60 -0.27 -1.83
C TYR A 215 -10.43 -0.27 -0.30
N VAL A 216 -10.84 0.82 0.38
CA VAL A 216 -10.74 0.96 1.83
C VAL A 216 -11.60 -0.07 2.56
N LEU A 217 -12.84 -0.28 2.11
CA LEU A 217 -13.73 -1.30 2.70
C LEU A 217 -13.19 -2.71 2.50
N ASP A 218 -12.65 -3.01 1.30
CA ASP A 218 -12.00 -4.29 1.04
C ASP A 218 -10.77 -4.52 1.92
N PHE A 219 -9.97 -3.47 2.17
CA PHE A 219 -8.84 -3.54 3.08
C PHE A 219 -9.28 -3.97 4.49
N PHE A 220 -10.29 -3.31 5.07
CA PHE A 220 -10.76 -3.65 6.41
C PHE A 220 -11.49 -4.99 6.46
N TRP A 221 -12.23 -5.36 5.42
CA TRP A 221 -12.85 -6.68 5.33
C TRP A 221 -11.83 -7.81 5.34
N ASN A 222 -10.68 -7.60 4.73
CA ASN A 222 -9.62 -8.58 4.59
C ASN A 222 -8.36 -8.23 5.40
N GLU A 223 -8.50 -7.44 6.46
CA GLU A 223 -7.39 -6.96 7.29
C GLU A 223 -6.48 -8.11 7.78
N ALA A 224 -7.05 -9.28 8.09
CA ALA A 224 -6.30 -10.46 8.48
C ALA A 224 -5.26 -10.92 7.43
N TRP A 225 -5.45 -10.59 6.14
CA TRP A 225 -4.49 -10.93 5.10
C TRP A 225 -3.24 -10.06 5.12
N TYR A 226 -3.37 -8.83 5.64
CA TYR A 226 -2.25 -7.92 5.81
C TYR A 226 -1.17 -8.52 6.72
N LEU A 227 -1.56 -9.34 7.70
CA LEU A 227 -0.64 -10.03 8.61
C LEU A 227 0.32 -11.00 7.92
N LYS A 228 0.04 -11.36 6.65
CA LYS A 228 0.84 -12.28 5.84
C LYS A 228 1.67 -11.55 4.78
N THR A 229 1.64 -10.21 4.76
CA THR A 229 2.42 -9.40 3.82
C THR A 229 3.87 -9.27 4.24
N ILE A 230 4.72 -8.86 3.29
CA ILE A 230 6.13 -8.61 3.53
C ILE A 230 6.35 -7.53 4.60
N ASP A 231 5.45 -6.54 4.67
CA ASP A 231 5.55 -5.42 5.62
C ASP A 231 5.48 -5.89 7.08
N ILE A 232 4.57 -6.83 7.37
CA ILE A 232 4.36 -7.31 8.75
C ILE A 232 5.30 -8.47 9.11
N CYS A 233 5.48 -9.44 8.21
CA CYS A 233 6.21 -10.66 8.57
C CYS A 233 7.71 -10.64 8.22
N HIS A 234 8.19 -9.61 7.49
CA HIS A 234 9.60 -9.54 7.08
C HIS A 234 10.24 -8.19 7.39
N ASP A 235 9.58 -7.08 7.06
CA ASP A 235 10.10 -5.73 7.25
C ASP A 235 9.99 -5.32 8.74
N HIS A 236 10.86 -4.41 9.17
CA HIS A 236 10.77 -3.81 10.50
C HIS A 236 10.00 -2.50 10.44
N PHE A 237 9.28 -2.16 11.52
CA PHE A 237 8.70 -0.83 11.67
C PHE A 237 9.81 0.21 11.71
N GLY A 238 9.65 1.26 10.91
CA GLY A 238 10.62 2.34 10.82
C GLY A 238 9.98 3.63 10.29
N TRP A 239 10.82 4.60 9.95
CA TRP A 239 10.36 5.90 9.45
C TRP A 239 9.45 5.76 8.21
N TYR A 240 9.76 4.82 7.31
CA TYR A 240 8.95 4.58 6.12
C TYR A 240 7.48 4.29 6.45
N LEU A 241 7.21 3.38 7.39
CA LEU A 241 5.86 3.11 7.85
C LEU A 241 5.33 4.24 8.72
N GLY A 242 6.10 4.72 9.71
CA GLY A 242 5.66 5.77 10.61
C GLY A 242 5.25 7.04 9.88
N TRP A 243 6.16 7.68 9.14
CA TRP A 243 5.87 8.92 8.41
C TRP A 243 5.00 8.65 7.17
N GLY A 244 5.29 7.56 6.45
CA GLY A 244 4.53 7.16 5.25
C GLY A 244 3.06 6.99 5.56
N ASP A 245 2.79 6.33 6.63
CA ASP A 245 1.45 6.04 7.10
C ASP A 245 0.77 7.26 7.72
N CYS A 246 1.55 8.20 8.24
CA CYS A 246 1.07 9.36 8.94
C CYS A 246 0.75 10.55 8.05
N VAL A 247 1.54 10.75 7.02
CA VAL A 247 1.49 11.96 6.18
C VAL A 247 1.31 11.59 4.72
N TRP A 248 2.15 10.68 4.22
CA TRP A 248 2.19 10.35 2.81
C TRP A 248 0.91 9.70 2.32
N LEU A 249 0.40 8.70 3.02
CA LEU A 249 -0.83 8.00 2.61
C LEU A 249 -2.06 8.94 2.66
N PRO A 250 -2.40 9.57 3.79
CA PRO A 250 -3.57 10.44 3.85
C PRO A 250 -3.55 11.55 2.81
N TYR A 251 -2.35 12.03 2.45
CA TYR A 251 -2.19 13.11 1.50
C TYR A 251 -2.17 12.63 0.04
N LEU A 252 -1.28 11.70 -0.28
CA LEU A 252 -1.06 11.28 -1.67
C LEU A 252 -2.19 10.42 -2.23
N TYR A 253 -2.76 9.57 -1.39
CA TYR A 253 -3.85 8.67 -1.82
C TYR A 253 -5.19 9.41 -1.95
N THR A 254 -5.32 10.60 -1.38
CA THR A 254 -6.48 11.48 -1.54
C THR A 254 -6.22 12.64 -2.51
N LEU A 255 -5.09 12.66 -3.19
CA LEU A 255 -4.65 13.75 -4.06
C LEU A 255 -5.65 14.06 -5.18
N GLN A 256 -6.32 13.04 -5.72
CA GLN A 256 -7.36 13.21 -6.73
C GLN A 256 -8.56 14.00 -6.19
N GLY A 257 -9.00 13.68 -4.97
CA GLY A 257 -10.05 14.42 -4.30
C GLY A 257 -9.68 15.89 -4.06
N LEU A 258 -8.46 16.13 -3.55
CA LEU A 258 -7.93 17.49 -3.38
C LEU A 258 -7.91 18.26 -4.69
N TYR A 259 -7.38 17.66 -5.77
CA TYR A 259 -7.35 18.26 -7.10
C TYR A 259 -8.75 18.67 -7.58
N LEU A 260 -9.72 17.77 -7.44
CA LEU A 260 -11.09 18.00 -7.88
C LEU A 260 -11.84 19.09 -7.08
N VAL A 261 -11.38 19.44 -5.89
CA VAL A 261 -11.88 20.62 -5.15
C VAL A 261 -11.55 21.91 -5.89
N TYR A 262 -10.31 22.04 -6.36
CA TYR A 262 -9.85 23.24 -7.10
C TYR A 262 -10.27 23.22 -8.56
N HIS A 263 -10.34 22.04 -9.18
CA HIS A 263 -10.66 21.81 -10.58
C HIS A 263 -11.81 20.82 -10.71
N PRO A 264 -13.07 21.28 -10.57
CA PRO A 264 -14.23 20.42 -10.77
C PRO A 264 -14.28 19.94 -12.23
N VAL A 265 -14.21 18.64 -12.43
CA VAL A 265 -14.26 18.00 -13.74
C VAL A 265 -15.58 17.25 -13.89
N GLN A 266 -16.34 17.58 -14.94
CA GLN A 266 -17.52 16.85 -15.32
C GLN A 266 -17.18 15.96 -16.54
N LEU A 267 -17.04 14.66 -16.31
CA LEU A 267 -16.75 13.71 -17.39
C LEU A 267 -17.97 13.47 -18.25
N SER A 268 -17.76 13.25 -19.56
CA SER A 268 -18.80 12.69 -20.41
C SER A 268 -19.21 11.28 -19.94
N MET A 269 -20.45 10.88 -20.15
CA MET A 269 -20.94 9.57 -19.70
C MET A 269 -20.11 8.39 -20.22
N PRO A 270 -19.69 8.33 -21.51
CA PRO A 270 -18.83 7.24 -21.97
C PRO A 270 -17.49 7.19 -21.25
N HIS A 271 -16.88 8.36 -20.96
CA HIS A 271 -15.62 8.42 -20.23
C HIS A 271 -15.82 7.97 -18.77
N ALA A 272 -16.85 8.46 -18.09
CA ALA A 272 -17.16 8.07 -16.70
C ALA A 272 -17.41 6.55 -16.59
N VAL A 273 -18.15 5.96 -17.52
CA VAL A 273 -18.39 4.51 -17.59
C VAL A 273 -17.09 3.76 -17.87
N GLY A 274 -16.25 4.24 -18.78
CA GLY A 274 -14.94 3.64 -19.07
C GLY A 274 -14.02 3.61 -17.85
N VAL A 275 -13.95 4.72 -17.10
CA VAL A 275 -13.19 4.83 -15.84
C VAL A 275 -13.75 3.88 -14.78
N LEU A 276 -15.07 3.84 -14.61
CA LEU A 276 -15.70 2.92 -13.66
C LEU A 276 -15.40 1.45 -14.01
N LEU A 277 -15.52 1.06 -15.26
CA LEU A 277 -15.23 -0.31 -15.72
C LEU A 277 -13.75 -0.65 -15.53
N LEU A 278 -12.83 0.26 -15.82
CA LEU A 278 -11.40 0.06 -15.57
C LEU A 278 -11.13 -0.16 -14.06
N GLY A 279 -11.68 0.71 -13.20
CA GLY A 279 -11.48 0.60 -11.75
C GLY A 279 -12.06 -0.68 -11.17
N LEU A 280 -13.30 -1.06 -11.57
CA LEU A 280 -13.94 -2.31 -11.13
C LEU A 280 -13.22 -3.55 -11.68
N SER A 281 -12.71 -3.51 -12.91
CA SER A 281 -11.91 -4.61 -13.47
C SER A 281 -10.58 -4.76 -12.71
N GLY A 282 -9.91 -3.65 -12.40
CA GLY A 282 -8.71 -3.65 -11.56
C GLY A 282 -8.97 -4.24 -10.17
N TYR A 283 -10.06 -3.80 -9.53
CA TYR A 283 -10.49 -4.35 -8.24
C TYR A 283 -10.78 -5.86 -8.32
N TYR A 284 -11.48 -6.32 -9.35
CA TYR A 284 -11.76 -7.75 -9.56
C TYR A 284 -10.46 -8.56 -9.66
N VAL A 285 -9.51 -8.13 -10.47
CA VAL A 285 -8.21 -8.81 -10.62
C VAL A 285 -7.46 -8.84 -9.28
N PHE A 286 -7.36 -7.69 -8.61
CA PHE A 286 -6.73 -7.56 -7.30
C PHE A 286 -7.37 -8.49 -6.27
N ARG A 287 -8.69 -8.44 -6.13
CA ARG A 287 -9.45 -9.20 -5.13
C ARG A 287 -9.38 -10.69 -5.37
N VAL A 288 -9.65 -11.13 -6.61
CA VAL A 288 -9.71 -12.56 -6.94
C VAL A 288 -8.32 -13.18 -6.90
N ALA A 289 -7.27 -12.49 -7.35
CA ALA A 289 -5.89 -12.99 -7.23
C ALA A 289 -5.51 -13.23 -5.76
N ASN A 290 -5.77 -12.26 -4.90
CA ASN A 290 -5.49 -12.40 -3.46
C ASN A 290 -6.34 -13.51 -2.82
N HIS A 291 -7.63 -13.61 -3.17
CA HIS A 291 -8.52 -14.66 -2.68
C HIS A 291 -8.05 -16.07 -3.10
N GLN A 292 -7.64 -16.25 -4.36
CA GLN A 292 -7.11 -17.55 -4.83
C GLN A 292 -5.90 -18.00 -4.00
N LYS A 293 -4.98 -17.09 -3.69
CA LYS A 293 -3.80 -17.39 -2.89
C LYS A 293 -4.15 -17.71 -1.43
N ASP A 294 -5.06 -16.93 -0.84
CA ASP A 294 -5.50 -17.20 0.55
C ASP A 294 -6.25 -18.52 0.65
N LEU A 295 -7.22 -18.76 -0.23
CA LEU A 295 -7.99 -20.01 -0.28
C LEU A 295 -7.06 -21.21 -0.45
N PHE A 296 -6.13 -21.15 -1.39
CA PHE A 296 -5.15 -22.20 -1.64
C PHE A 296 -4.31 -22.51 -0.38
N ARG A 297 -3.80 -21.48 0.28
CA ARG A 297 -2.98 -21.65 1.50
C ARG A 297 -3.79 -22.17 2.68
N ARG A 298 -4.98 -21.63 2.91
CA ARG A 298 -5.86 -22.02 4.01
C ARG A 298 -6.34 -23.46 3.90
N THR A 299 -6.57 -23.96 2.67
CA THR A 299 -7.04 -25.32 2.42
C THR A 299 -5.91 -26.32 2.19
N GLY A 300 -4.64 -25.89 2.19
CA GLY A 300 -3.51 -26.75 1.81
C GLY A 300 -3.64 -27.31 0.40
N GLY A 301 -4.16 -26.50 -0.55
CA GLY A 301 -4.38 -26.90 -1.94
C GLY A 301 -5.66 -27.71 -2.20
N ARG A 302 -6.47 -28.00 -1.17
CA ARG A 302 -7.74 -28.74 -1.29
C ARG A 302 -8.89 -27.79 -1.64
N CYS A 303 -8.78 -27.12 -2.79
CA CYS A 303 -9.76 -26.19 -3.33
C CYS A 303 -9.84 -26.32 -4.84
N LEU A 304 -10.78 -25.61 -5.44
CA LEU A 304 -10.87 -25.44 -6.90
C LEU A 304 -10.54 -24.00 -7.25
N ILE A 305 -9.68 -23.81 -8.25
CA ILE A 305 -9.38 -22.52 -8.86
C ILE A 305 -9.84 -22.55 -10.31
N TRP A 306 -10.79 -21.68 -10.66
CA TRP A 306 -11.48 -21.72 -11.95
C TRP A 306 -12.08 -23.11 -12.28
N GLY A 307 -12.68 -23.75 -11.27
CA GLY A 307 -13.32 -25.06 -11.43
C GLY A 307 -12.36 -26.25 -11.57
N ARG A 308 -11.04 -26.06 -11.40
CA ARG A 308 -10.02 -27.09 -11.55
C ARG A 308 -9.16 -27.22 -10.28
N LYS A 309 -8.64 -28.43 -10.05
CA LYS A 309 -7.65 -28.66 -8.99
C LYS A 309 -6.40 -27.80 -9.28
N PRO A 310 -5.92 -27.01 -8.31
CA PRO A 310 -4.78 -26.12 -8.52
C PRO A 310 -3.48 -26.93 -8.73
N LYS A 311 -2.62 -26.41 -9.62
CA LYS A 311 -1.23 -26.85 -9.75
C LYS A 311 -0.37 -26.01 -8.81
N ALA A 312 0.59 -26.62 -8.14
CA ALA A 312 1.51 -25.96 -7.23
C ALA A 312 2.88 -26.65 -7.27
N ILE A 313 3.90 -25.91 -6.86
CA ILE A 313 5.26 -26.42 -6.67
C ILE A 313 5.48 -26.58 -5.18
N GLU A 314 5.77 -27.80 -4.74
CA GLU A 314 6.18 -28.08 -3.36
C GLU A 314 7.53 -27.46 -3.10
N CYS A 315 7.66 -26.78 -1.96
CA CYS A 315 8.89 -26.13 -1.54
C CYS A 315 9.12 -26.25 -0.03
N ALA A 316 10.37 -26.11 0.36
CA ALA A 316 10.75 -26.09 1.76
C ALA A 316 11.71 -24.92 2.04
N TYR A 317 11.68 -24.43 3.28
CA TYR A 317 12.58 -23.39 3.75
C TYR A 317 12.95 -23.59 5.23
N THR A 318 14.03 -22.97 5.65
CA THR A 318 14.50 -23.05 7.05
C THR A 318 14.47 -21.64 7.66
N SER A 319 13.88 -21.52 8.85
CA SER A 319 13.93 -20.29 9.66
C SER A 319 15.23 -20.18 10.44
N ALA A 320 15.53 -18.99 11.02
CA ALA A 320 16.79 -18.73 11.73
C ALA A 320 16.97 -19.62 12.99
N ASP A 321 15.86 -20.12 13.54
CA ASP A 321 15.86 -21.07 14.65
C ASP A 321 16.20 -22.53 14.22
N GLY A 322 16.53 -22.76 12.94
CA GLY A 322 16.89 -24.06 12.39
C GLY A 322 15.69 -24.95 12.03
N ARG A 323 14.46 -24.52 12.26
CA ARG A 323 13.26 -25.28 11.94
C ARG A 323 13.00 -25.32 10.45
N LYS A 324 12.68 -26.49 9.93
CA LYS A 324 12.30 -26.72 8.54
C LYS A 324 10.78 -26.60 8.37
N HIS A 325 10.37 -25.80 7.40
CA HIS A 325 8.98 -25.56 7.07
C HIS A 325 8.69 -26.02 5.65
N HIS A 326 7.52 -26.59 5.44
CA HIS A 326 7.01 -26.95 4.11
C HIS A 326 5.98 -25.93 3.65
N SER A 327 5.97 -25.63 2.36
CA SER A 327 5.05 -24.68 1.74
C SER A 327 4.79 -25.09 0.28
N GLN A 328 3.88 -24.39 -0.36
CA GLN A 328 3.50 -24.59 -1.75
C GLN A 328 3.42 -23.27 -2.48
N LEU A 329 3.95 -23.20 -3.69
CA LEU A 329 3.87 -22.05 -4.59
C LEU A 329 2.81 -22.33 -5.65
N LEU A 330 1.76 -21.51 -5.66
CA LEU A 330 0.61 -21.66 -6.55
C LEU A 330 0.98 -21.25 -7.98
N VAL A 331 0.73 -22.15 -8.97
CA VAL A 331 0.96 -21.92 -10.41
C VAL A 331 -0.35 -22.05 -11.21
N SER A 332 -1.49 -21.71 -10.61
CA SER A 332 -2.82 -21.79 -11.23
C SER A 332 -3.61 -20.52 -11.04
N GLY A 333 -4.65 -20.34 -11.83
CA GLY A 333 -5.47 -19.14 -11.79
C GLY A 333 -4.65 -17.92 -12.19
N PHE A 334 -4.89 -16.80 -11.54
CA PHE A 334 -4.12 -15.58 -11.77
C PHE A 334 -2.63 -15.72 -11.45
N TRP A 335 -2.27 -16.57 -10.49
CA TRP A 335 -0.88 -16.87 -10.11
C TRP A 335 -0.13 -17.75 -11.12
N GLY A 336 -0.82 -18.34 -12.10
CA GLY A 336 -0.24 -19.00 -13.26
C GLY A 336 -0.03 -18.05 -14.45
N VAL A 337 -0.59 -16.84 -14.39
CA VAL A 337 -0.46 -15.81 -15.45
C VAL A 337 0.72 -14.90 -15.20
N ALA A 338 0.83 -14.37 -13.98
CA ALA A 338 1.96 -13.58 -13.51
C ALA A 338 2.13 -13.71 -11.99
N ARG A 339 3.37 -13.56 -11.52
CA ARG A 339 3.74 -13.77 -10.11
C ARG A 339 3.15 -12.73 -9.15
N HIS A 340 2.80 -11.54 -9.67
CA HIS A 340 2.20 -10.44 -8.93
C HIS A 340 1.04 -9.77 -9.69
N LEU A 341 0.15 -10.57 -10.29
CA LEU A 341 -0.98 -10.03 -11.06
C LEU A 341 -1.95 -9.21 -10.20
N ASN A 342 -2.00 -9.46 -8.90
CA ASN A 342 -2.71 -8.59 -7.95
C ASN A 342 -2.20 -7.13 -8.00
N TYR A 343 -0.90 -6.89 -8.19
CA TYR A 343 -0.36 -5.54 -8.35
C TYR A 343 -0.80 -4.89 -9.67
N THR A 344 -0.95 -5.67 -10.73
CA THR A 344 -1.54 -5.18 -11.98
C THR A 344 -2.96 -4.70 -11.78
N GLY A 345 -3.77 -5.45 -11.02
CA GLY A 345 -5.11 -5.01 -10.65
C GLY A 345 -5.12 -3.70 -9.85
N ASP A 346 -4.19 -3.55 -8.92
CA ASP A 346 -4.01 -2.33 -8.12
C ASP A 346 -3.60 -1.13 -8.99
N LEU A 347 -2.68 -1.33 -9.94
CA LEU A 347 -2.30 -0.29 -10.92
C LEU A 347 -3.45 0.12 -11.84
N MET A 348 -4.32 -0.82 -12.23
CA MET A 348 -5.53 -0.49 -13.00
C MET A 348 -6.49 0.39 -12.19
N GLY A 349 -6.70 0.08 -10.91
CA GLY A 349 -7.49 0.92 -9.99
C GLY A 349 -6.86 2.30 -9.82
N SER A 350 -5.56 2.37 -9.58
CA SER A 350 -4.79 3.61 -9.44
C SER A 350 -4.89 4.50 -10.69
N LEU A 351 -4.80 3.89 -11.87
CA LEU A 351 -4.98 4.59 -13.15
C LEU A 351 -6.42 5.14 -13.28
N ALA A 352 -7.41 4.36 -12.88
CA ALA A 352 -8.81 4.79 -12.92
C ALA A 352 -9.05 6.04 -12.06
N TYR A 353 -8.45 6.10 -10.84
CA TYR A 353 -8.53 7.30 -9.99
C TYR A 353 -7.94 8.54 -10.68
N CYS A 354 -6.81 8.37 -11.37
CA CYS A 354 -6.16 9.46 -12.09
C CYS A 354 -6.99 9.91 -13.31
N LEU A 355 -7.48 8.97 -14.11
CA LEU A 355 -8.31 9.24 -15.28
C LEU A 355 -9.64 9.92 -14.93
N ALA A 356 -10.18 9.66 -13.74
CA ALA A 356 -11.36 10.36 -13.23
C ALA A 356 -11.14 11.88 -13.11
N CYS A 357 -9.89 12.33 -12.96
CA CYS A 357 -9.54 13.76 -12.88
C CYS A 357 -9.43 14.45 -14.25
N GLY A 358 -9.65 13.73 -15.36
CA GLY A 358 -9.45 14.27 -16.71
C GLY A 358 -7.98 14.55 -17.05
N GLY A 359 -7.71 15.12 -18.21
CA GLY A 359 -6.36 15.34 -18.76
C GLY A 359 -5.79 16.76 -18.60
N GLY A 360 -6.40 17.63 -17.77
CA GLY A 360 -6.03 19.03 -17.69
C GLY A 360 -4.69 19.32 -17.01
N HIS A 361 -4.33 18.53 -15.99
CA HIS A 361 -3.11 18.72 -15.20
C HIS A 361 -2.42 17.41 -14.90
N LEU A 362 -1.10 17.46 -14.68
CA LEU A 362 -0.28 16.28 -14.36
C LEU A 362 -0.36 15.87 -12.88
N LEU A 363 -0.75 16.78 -11.98
CA LEU A 363 -0.72 16.54 -10.54
C LEU A 363 -1.46 15.25 -10.12
N PRO A 364 -2.72 14.97 -10.52
CA PRO A 364 -3.40 13.75 -10.11
C PRO A 364 -2.71 12.47 -10.62
N TYR A 365 -1.96 12.56 -11.73
CA TYR A 365 -1.25 11.44 -12.34
C TYR A 365 0.07 11.08 -11.63
N PHE A 366 0.55 11.94 -10.73
CA PHE A 366 1.67 11.60 -9.87
C PHE A 366 1.39 10.32 -9.07
N TYR A 367 0.13 10.09 -8.70
CA TYR A 367 -0.26 8.89 -7.95
C TYR A 367 0.03 7.59 -8.71
N ILE A 368 -0.38 7.47 -9.98
CA ILE A 368 -0.11 6.26 -10.77
C ILE A 368 1.39 6.07 -11.03
N VAL A 369 2.15 7.14 -11.23
CA VAL A 369 3.62 7.07 -11.38
C VAL A 369 4.25 6.54 -10.09
N TYR A 370 3.88 7.12 -8.94
CA TYR A 370 4.32 6.66 -7.63
C TYR A 370 3.97 5.20 -7.37
N MET A 371 2.71 4.80 -7.61
CA MET A 371 2.26 3.42 -7.41
C MET A 371 2.99 2.42 -8.31
N THR A 372 3.28 2.81 -9.55
CA THR A 372 4.06 1.96 -10.47
C THR A 372 5.48 1.73 -9.94
N ILE A 373 6.16 2.79 -9.49
CA ILE A 373 7.50 2.68 -8.89
C ILE A 373 7.45 1.83 -7.61
N LEU A 374 6.50 2.12 -6.72
CA LEU A 374 6.34 1.41 -5.44
C LEU A 374 6.11 -0.09 -5.65
N LEU A 375 5.14 -0.46 -6.48
CA LEU A 375 4.76 -1.86 -6.68
C LEU A 375 5.82 -2.63 -7.48
N THR A 376 6.50 -1.99 -8.43
CA THR A 376 7.64 -2.59 -9.13
C THR A 376 8.80 -2.87 -8.15
N HIS A 377 9.17 -1.89 -7.34
CA HIS A 377 10.22 -2.06 -6.33
C HIS A 377 9.82 -3.15 -5.30
N ARG A 378 8.56 -3.14 -4.85
CA ARG A 378 8.03 -4.17 -3.95
C ARG A 378 8.06 -5.56 -4.58
N CYS A 379 7.73 -5.69 -5.86
CA CYS A 379 7.83 -6.93 -6.62
C CYS A 379 9.27 -7.46 -6.62
N LEU A 380 10.25 -6.63 -6.95
CA LEU A 380 11.66 -7.01 -6.99
C LEU A 380 12.18 -7.43 -5.60
N ARG A 381 11.79 -6.72 -4.54
CA ARG A 381 12.14 -7.08 -3.17
C ARG A 381 11.54 -8.42 -2.75
N ASP A 382 10.26 -8.67 -3.08
CA ASP A 382 9.60 -9.94 -2.75
C ASP A 382 10.23 -11.10 -3.53
N GLU A 383 10.63 -10.90 -4.78
CA GLU A 383 11.36 -11.90 -5.57
C GLU A 383 12.73 -12.22 -4.96
N HIS A 384 13.50 -11.22 -4.57
CA HIS A 384 14.78 -11.42 -3.90
C HIS A 384 14.61 -12.20 -2.59
N ARG A 385 13.61 -11.83 -1.78
CA ARG A 385 13.24 -12.54 -0.56
C ARG A 385 12.84 -14.00 -0.84
N CYS A 386 12.02 -14.23 -1.86
CA CYS A 386 11.57 -15.58 -2.22
C CYS A 386 12.71 -16.44 -2.77
N ALA A 387 13.61 -15.87 -3.57
CA ALA A 387 14.81 -16.56 -4.06
C ALA A 387 15.71 -16.99 -2.89
N SER A 388 15.97 -16.11 -1.93
CA SER A 388 16.73 -16.43 -0.72
C SER A 388 16.03 -17.49 0.15
N LYS A 389 14.69 -17.46 0.20
CA LYS A 389 13.90 -18.35 1.05
C LYS A 389 13.78 -19.75 0.50
N TYR A 390 13.53 -19.89 -0.81
CA TYR A 390 13.15 -21.16 -1.45
C TYR A 390 14.23 -21.74 -2.37
N GLY A 391 15.28 -20.96 -2.71
CA GLY A 391 16.40 -21.45 -3.54
C GLY A 391 15.94 -22.00 -4.88
N SER A 392 16.34 -23.23 -5.19
CA SER A 392 16.01 -23.93 -6.46
C SER A 392 14.50 -24.12 -6.70
N ASP A 393 13.69 -24.20 -5.64
CA ASP A 393 12.23 -24.27 -5.80
C ASP A 393 11.66 -22.96 -6.36
N TRP A 394 12.29 -21.83 -6.02
CA TRP A 394 11.93 -20.54 -6.61
C TRP A 394 12.31 -20.46 -8.10
N GLU A 395 13.45 -21.02 -8.50
CA GLU A 395 13.85 -21.08 -9.91
C GLU A 395 12.83 -21.91 -10.72
N ARG A 396 12.38 -23.05 -10.17
CA ARG A 396 11.30 -23.87 -10.78
C ARG A 396 10.00 -23.08 -10.94
N TYR A 397 9.67 -22.26 -9.92
CA TYR A 397 8.47 -21.41 -9.95
C TYR A 397 8.58 -20.31 -11.01
N THR A 398 9.71 -19.62 -11.10
CA THR A 398 9.93 -18.56 -12.11
C THR A 398 9.97 -19.10 -13.53
N ALA A 399 10.46 -20.33 -13.72
CA ALA A 399 10.39 -21.02 -15.01
C ALA A 399 8.95 -21.36 -15.41
N ALA A 400 8.10 -21.76 -14.43
CA ALA A 400 6.69 -22.08 -14.69
C ALA A 400 5.81 -20.82 -14.89
N VAL A 401 6.16 -19.70 -14.23
CA VAL A 401 5.43 -18.42 -14.30
C VAL A 401 6.44 -17.31 -14.60
N PRO A 402 6.81 -17.06 -15.87
CA PRO A 402 7.92 -16.20 -16.21
C PRO A 402 7.65 -14.71 -15.98
N TYR A 403 6.39 -14.28 -16.05
CA TYR A 403 6.03 -12.87 -15.97
C TYR A 403 5.85 -12.40 -14.52
N ARG A 404 6.29 -11.17 -14.25
CA ARG A 404 6.16 -10.53 -12.92
C ARG A 404 4.80 -9.86 -12.74
N LEU A 405 4.51 -8.86 -13.56
CA LEU A 405 3.30 -8.04 -13.49
C LEU A 405 2.43 -8.19 -14.74
N LEU A 406 3.02 -7.90 -15.91
CA LEU A 406 2.32 -7.85 -17.19
C LEU A 406 2.77 -8.99 -18.09
N PRO A 407 1.87 -9.93 -18.46
CA PRO A 407 2.21 -11.01 -19.38
C PRO A 407 2.76 -10.48 -20.71
N GLY A 408 3.89 -11.03 -21.15
CA GLY A 408 4.56 -10.63 -22.39
C GLY A 408 5.44 -9.39 -22.31
N ILE A 409 5.44 -8.65 -21.19
CA ILE A 409 6.20 -7.39 -21.06
C ILE A 409 7.18 -7.47 -19.89
N PHE A 410 6.70 -7.78 -18.68
CA PHE A 410 7.53 -7.73 -17.46
C PHE A 410 7.17 -8.84 -16.47
#